data_c9ffa10e606caefad2fc376b57c4a436
#
_entry.id   c9ffa10e606caefad2fc376b57c4a436
#
_cell.length_a   1.000
_cell.length_b   1.000
_cell.length_c   1.000
_cell.angle_alpha   90.00
_cell.angle_beta   90.00
_cell.angle_gamma   90.00
#
_symmetry.space_group_name_H-M   'P 1'
#
loop_
_entity.id
_entity.type
_entity.pdbx_description
1 polymer ?
#
loop_
_entity_poly.entity_id
_entity_poly.type
_entity_poly.pdbx_seq_one_letter_code
_entity_poly.pdbx_strand_id
1 'polypeptide(L)'
;MEFLHNLIHNIGHYFNSLGTIGLCLNSFIESFFLVPPPDIILIGMDLKSPNLALYYALLCTIASVVGAIVGYGIGIWFGRPAFDWIFSGLHKKGNDKAKQYFDKVEILYDKWGAWAVFFSAFTPIPYKVFTIASGILKMNFLGFVLASFIGRGARFFLISIILMLFGEKIKNNIELVIVLCTLLMVLFFIVLYKKRRSLMKIK
;
A
#
# COMPACT_ATOMS: atom_id res chain seq x y z
N MET A 1 -18.93 4.00 -16.27
CA MET A 1 -18.68 3.66 -14.85
C MET A 1 -19.13 2.24 -14.50
N GLU A 2 -20.21 1.73 -15.07
CA GLU A 2 -20.70 0.36 -14.84
C GLU A 2 -19.72 -0.75 -15.26
N PHE A 3 -19.00 -0.58 -16.37
CA PHE A 3 -18.02 -1.56 -16.84
C PHE A 3 -16.87 -1.78 -15.83
N LEU A 4 -16.34 -0.72 -15.25
CA LEU A 4 -15.30 -0.79 -14.21
C LEU A 4 -15.85 -1.40 -12.92
N HIS A 5 -17.08 -1.07 -12.53
CA HIS A 5 -17.73 -1.63 -11.35
C HIS A 5 -17.97 -3.14 -11.52
N ASN A 6 -18.49 -3.57 -12.68
CA ASN A 6 -18.70 -4.99 -12.99
C ASN A 6 -17.38 -5.77 -13.10
N LEU A 7 -16.33 -5.16 -13.64
CA LEU A 7 -15.00 -5.77 -13.71
C LEU A 7 -14.41 -5.99 -12.31
N ILE A 8 -14.48 -4.98 -11.43
CA ILE A 8 -14.00 -5.08 -10.05
C ILE A 8 -14.82 -6.11 -9.27
N HIS A 9 -16.12 -6.13 -9.44
CA HIS A 9 -17.01 -7.09 -8.79
C HIS A 9 -16.74 -8.54 -9.24
N ASN A 10 -16.57 -8.76 -10.54
CA ASN A 10 -16.27 -10.10 -11.08
C ASN A 10 -14.88 -10.58 -10.64
N ILE A 11 -13.86 -9.72 -10.66
CA ILE A 11 -12.51 -10.05 -10.18
C ILE A 11 -12.56 -10.41 -8.69
N GLY A 12 -13.25 -9.63 -7.86
CA GLY A 12 -13.44 -9.94 -6.44
C GLY A 12 -14.13 -11.27 -6.20
N HIS A 13 -15.11 -11.61 -7.02
CA HIS A 13 -15.85 -12.88 -6.93
C HIS A 13 -14.96 -14.08 -7.28
N TYR A 14 -14.11 -13.96 -8.31
CA TYR A 14 -13.12 -14.99 -8.67
C TYR A 14 -12.10 -15.22 -7.55
N PHE A 15 -11.57 -14.17 -6.95
CA PHE A 15 -10.62 -14.32 -5.84
C PHE A 15 -11.27 -14.92 -4.59
N ASN A 16 -12.52 -14.59 -4.30
CA ASN A 16 -13.26 -15.20 -3.19
C ASN A 16 -13.55 -16.70 -3.42
N SER A 17 -13.77 -17.13 -4.65
CA SER A 17 -14.03 -18.55 -4.97
C SER A 17 -12.76 -19.41 -4.84
N LEU A 18 -11.56 -18.81 -4.99
CA LEU A 18 -10.27 -19.48 -4.84
C LEU A 18 -9.81 -19.59 -3.36
N GLY A 19 -10.57 -19.04 -2.40
CA GLY A 19 -10.26 -19.13 -0.97
C GLY A 19 -8.87 -18.55 -0.64
N THR A 20 -8.07 -19.32 0.10
CA THR A 20 -6.72 -18.89 0.57
C THR A 20 -5.77 -18.57 -0.59
N ILE A 21 -5.84 -19.31 -1.69
CA ILE A 21 -5.02 -19.04 -2.88
C ILE A 21 -5.40 -17.71 -3.50
N GLY A 22 -6.70 -17.42 -3.61
CA GLY A 22 -7.19 -16.13 -4.10
C GLY A 22 -6.75 -14.96 -3.25
N LEU A 23 -6.75 -15.12 -1.92
CA LEU A 23 -6.25 -14.14 -0.97
C LEU A 23 -4.76 -13.83 -1.20
N CYS A 24 -3.93 -14.89 -1.34
CA CYS A 24 -2.49 -14.74 -1.60
C CYS A 24 -2.22 -14.06 -2.94
N LEU A 25 -2.89 -14.51 -4.01
CA LEU A 25 -2.74 -13.93 -5.36
C LEU A 25 -3.15 -12.46 -5.39
N ASN A 26 -4.28 -12.13 -4.76
CA ASN A 26 -4.74 -10.75 -4.69
C ASN A 26 -3.77 -9.86 -3.91
N SER A 27 -3.27 -10.33 -2.75
CA SER A 27 -2.29 -9.62 -1.94
C SER A 27 -0.96 -9.40 -2.67
N PHE A 28 -0.53 -10.38 -3.46
CA PHE A 28 0.66 -10.30 -4.29
C PHE A 28 0.50 -9.25 -5.40
N ILE A 29 -0.58 -9.37 -6.19
CA ILE A 29 -0.80 -8.51 -7.38
C ILE A 29 -1.09 -7.06 -6.96
N GLU A 30 -1.84 -6.83 -5.88
CA GLU A 30 -2.18 -5.49 -5.38
C GLU A 30 -0.94 -4.66 -5.03
N SER A 31 0.15 -5.30 -4.65
CA SER A 31 1.38 -4.61 -4.26
C SER A 31 2.07 -3.84 -5.41
N PHE A 32 1.77 -4.16 -6.66
CA PHE A 32 2.33 -3.49 -7.85
C PHE A 32 1.31 -3.18 -8.94
N PHE A 33 0.10 -3.76 -8.88
CA PHE A 33 -0.96 -3.54 -9.87
C PHE A 33 -2.23 -2.98 -9.24
N LEU A 34 -3.14 -2.41 -10.08
CA LEU A 34 -4.43 -1.87 -9.65
C LEU A 34 -5.46 -3.00 -9.56
N VAL A 35 -5.55 -3.62 -8.38
CA VAL A 35 -6.54 -4.65 -8.05
C VAL A 35 -7.27 -4.21 -6.77
N PRO A 36 -8.49 -4.69 -6.49
CA PRO A 36 -9.17 -4.44 -5.22
C PRO A 36 -8.31 -4.78 -4.01
N PRO A 37 -8.38 -4.02 -2.92
CA PRO A 37 -7.55 -4.26 -1.74
C PRO A 37 -7.84 -5.63 -1.14
N PRO A 38 -6.80 -6.39 -0.76
CA PRO A 38 -6.95 -7.74 -0.18
C PRO A 38 -7.66 -7.71 1.17
N ASP A 39 -7.72 -6.55 1.82
CA ASP A 39 -8.42 -6.36 3.09
C ASP A 39 -9.87 -6.86 3.02
N ILE A 40 -10.58 -6.66 1.90
CA ILE A 40 -11.98 -7.09 1.72
C ILE A 40 -12.08 -8.61 1.80
N ILE A 41 -11.18 -9.32 1.11
CA ILE A 41 -11.16 -10.78 1.10
C ILE A 41 -10.71 -11.30 2.47
N LEU A 42 -9.70 -10.69 3.07
CA LEU A 42 -9.19 -11.03 4.40
C LEU A 42 -10.29 -10.90 5.45
N ILE A 43 -11.02 -9.79 5.50
CA ILE A 43 -12.15 -9.56 6.41
C ILE A 43 -13.21 -10.64 6.23
N GLY A 44 -13.58 -10.97 4.98
CA GLY A 44 -14.57 -12.00 4.70
C GLY A 44 -14.14 -13.39 5.19
N MET A 45 -12.86 -13.73 5.04
CA MET A 45 -12.31 -15.01 5.49
C MET A 45 -12.15 -15.06 7.02
N ASP A 46 -11.71 -13.99 7.64
CA ASP A 46 -11.56 -13.89 9.10
C ASP A 46 -12.91 -14.00 9.82
N LEU A 47 -13.96 -13.36 9.28
CA LEU A 47 -15.33 -13.48 9.80
C LEU A 47 -15.93 -14.88 9.62
N LYS A 48 -15.50 -15.60 8.58
CA LYS A 48 -15.97 -16.97 8.33
C LYS A 48 -15.21 -17.99 9.21
N SER A 49 -13.93 -17.76 9.46
CA SER A 49 -13.05 -18.68 10.18
C SER A 49 -12.12 -17.93 11.12
N PRO A 50 -12.61 -17.40 12.26
CA PRO A 50 -11.82 -16.56 13.18
C PRO A 50 -10.57 -17.26 13.72
N ASN A 51 -10.60 -18.58 13.89
CA ASN A 51 -9.47 -19.37 14.38
C ASN A 51 -8.27 -19.38 13.41
N LEU A 52 -8.49 -19.09 12.13
CA LEU A 52 -7.45 -19.02 11.10
C LEU A 52 -7.05 -17.59 10.73
N ALA A 53 -7.62 -16.58 11.39
CA ALA A 53 -7.42 -15.18 11.06
C ALA A 53 -5.93 -14.77 11.05
N LEU A 54 -5.16 -15.17 12.07
CA LEU A 54 -3.72 -14.89 12.15
C LEU A 54 -2.92 -15.59 11.04
N TYR A 55 -3.35 -16.77 10.64
CA TYR A 55 -2.76 -17.49 9.51
C TYR A 55 -3.01 -16.78 8.20
N TYR A 56 -4.23 -16.29 7.97
CA TYR A 56 -4.56 -15.49 6.77
C TYR A 56 -3.79 -14.17 6.74
N ALA A 57 -3.65 -13.48 7.88
CA ALA A 57 -2.84 -12.27 8.00
C ALA A 57 -1.37 -12.51 7.64
N LEU A 58 -0.79 -13.63 8.10
CA LEU A 58 0.59 -14.01 7.78
C LEU A 58 0.76 -14.26 6.28
N LEU A 59 -0.14 -15.03 5.67
CA LEU A 59 -0.11 -15.31 4.23
C LEU A 59 -0.24 -14.04 3.39
N CYS A 60 -1.19 -13.14 3.76
CA CYS A 60 -1.32 -11.82 3.13
C CYS A 60 -0.03 -11.02 3.22
N THR A 61 0.61 -11.02 4.40
CA THR A 61 1.85 -10.28 4.62
C THR A 61 2.96 -10.80 3.71
N ILE A 62 3.20 -12.11 3.70
CA ILE A 62 4.25 -12.73 2.87
C ILE A 62 3.97 -12.48 1.39
N ALA A 63 2.75 -12.78 0.92
CA ALA A 63 2.37 -12.58 -0.48
C ALA A 63 2.50 -11.12 -0.92
N SER A 64 2.09 -10.17 -0.06
CA SER A 64 2.20 -8.74 -0.34
C SER A 64 3.65 -8.27 -0.40
N VAL A 65 4.54 -8.77 0.47
CA VAL A 65 5.96 -8.43 0.45
C VAL A 65 6.64 -8.98 -0.79
N VAL A 66 6.33 -10.21 -1.20
CA VAL A 66 6.84 -10.79 -2.45
C VAL A 66 6.37 -9.96 -3.65
N GLY A 67 5.12 -9.53 -3.67
CA GLY A 67 4.60 -8.61 -4.69
C GLY A 67 5.29 -7.23 -4.67
N ALA A 68 5.60 -6.72 -3.48
CA ALA A 68 6.35 -5.46 -3.34
C ALA A 68 7.77 -5.56 -3.90
N ILE A 69 8.44 -6.70 -3.72
CA ILE A 69 9.76 -6.98 -4.32
C ILE A 69 9.67 -6.93 -5.86
N VAL A 70 8.60 -7.47 -6.44
CA VAL A 70 8.35 -7.37 -7.89
C VAL A 70 8.14 -5.89 -8.29
N GLY A 71 7.35 -5.14 -7.54
CA GLY A 71 7.14 -3.70 -7.77
C GLY A 71 8.44 -2.89 -7.69
N TYR A 72 9.29 -3.20 -6.72
CA TYR A 72 10.64 -2.64 -6.59
C TYR A 72 11.52 -2.98 -7.82
N GLY A 73 11.50 -4.24 -8.26
CA GLY A 73 12.20 -4.69 -9.48
C GLY A 73 11.71 -3.96 -10.73
N ILE A 74 10.39 -3.78 -10.89
CA ILE A 74 9.81 -2.98 -11.98
C ILE A 74 10.35 -1.53 -11.93
N GLY A 75 10.44 -0.94 -10.72
CA GLY A 75 11.02 0.38 -10.53
C GLY A 75 12.48 0.48 -11.00
N ILE A 76 13.31 -0.51 -10.68
CA ILE A 76 14.72 -0.56 -11.14
C ILE A 76 14.81 -0.74 -12.65
N TRP A 77 14.12 -1.73 -13.21
CA TRP A 77 14.32 -2.16 -14.59
C TRP A 77 13.64 -1.24 -15.61
N PHE A 78 12.44 -0.77 -15.32
CA PHE A 78 11.65 0.05 -16.24
C PHE A 78 11.57 1.51 -15.82
N GLY A 79 11.44 1.78 -14.54
CA GLY A 79 11.23 3.13 -14.04
C GLY A 79 12.48 3.99 -14.13
N ARG A 80 13.65 3.46 -13.78
CA ARG A 80 14.91 4.20 -13.82
C ARG A 80 15.37 4.52 -15.24
N PRO A 81 15.43 3.58 -16.20
CA PRO A 81 15.76 3.92 -17.59
C PRO A 81 14.78 4.92 -18.21
N ALA A 82 13.49 4.78 -17.97
CA ALA A 82 12.49 5.74 -18.44
C ALA A 82 12.70 7.12 -17.80
N PHE A 83 13.00 7.15 -16.53
CA PHE A 83 13.34 8.37 -15.81
C PHE A 83 14.60 9.04 -16.38
N ASP A 84 15.69 8.28 -16.53
CA ASP A 84 16.96 8.78 -17.08
C ASP A 84 16.79 9.25 -18.53
N TRP A 85 15.94 8.60 -19.33
CA TRP A 85 15.62 9.02 -20.69
C TRP A 85 14.85 10.37 -20.72
N ILE A 86 13.85 10.53 -19.86
CA ILE A 86 13.09 11.78 -19.74
C ILE A 86 14.02 12.92 -19.28
N PHE A 87 14.86 12.66 -18.27
CA PHE A 87 15.77 13.68 -17.73
C PHE A 87 16.93 13.99 -18.66
N SER A 88 17.47 13.03 -19.45
CA SER A 88 18.46 13.30 -20.47
C SER A 88 17.91 14.19 -21.59
N GLY A 89 16.63 14.04 -21.94
CA GLY A 89 15.92 14.95 -22.84
C GLY A 89 15.81 16.38 -22.29
N LEU A 90 15.61 16.53 -20.99
CA LEU A 90 15.60 17.82 -20.27
C LEU A 90 17.02 18.43 -20.11
N HIS A 91 18.07 17.59 -20.03
CA HIS A 91 19.47 18.03 -19.96
C HIS A 91 19.93 18.75 -21.23
N LYS A 92 19.46 18.30 -22.43
CA LYS A 92 19.70 19.02 -23.70
C LYS A 92 19.14 20.44 -23.71
N LYS A 93 18.28 20.81 -22.74
CA LYS A 93 17.73 22.17 -22.55
C LYS A 93 18.41 22.96 -21.40
N GLY A 94 19.56 22.51 -20.85
CA GLY A 94 20.32 23.24 -19.82
C GLY A 94 19.63 23.32 -18.44
N ASN A 95 18.80 22.33 -18.09
CA ASN A 95 18.05 22.37 -16.85
C ASN A 95 18.75 21.59 -15.71
N ASP A 96 19.92 22.07 -15.28
CA ASP A 96 20.73 21.51 -14.17
C ASP A 96 19.95 21.46 -12.84
N LYS A 97 18.94 22.32 -12.69
CA LYS A 97 18.08 22.35 -11.51
C LYS A 97 17.28 21.06 -11.31
N ALA A 98 16.80 20.44 -12.42
CA ALA A 98 16.03 19.21 -12.33
C ALA A 98 16.86 18.04 -11.78
N LYS A 99 18.13 17.94 -12.19
CA LYS A 99 19.05 16.92 -11.67
C LYS A 99 19.36 17.16 -10.18
N GLN A 100 19.62 18.39 -9.77
CA GLN A 100 19.84 18.73 -8.37
C GLN A 100 18.64 18.44 -7.48
N TYR A 101 17.40 18.63 -7.98
CA TYR A 101 16.18 18.24 -7.25
C TYR A 101 16.09 16.73 -7.10
N PHE A 102 16.40 15.97 -8.14
CA PHE A 102 16.37 14.53 -8.08
C PHE A 102 17.42 13.96 -7.12
N ASP A 103 18.66 14.43 -7.20
CA ASP A 103 19.73 14.00 -6.29
C ASP A 103 19.37 14.30 -4.82
N LYS A 104 18.72 15.45 -4.56
CA LYS A 104 18.18 15.76 -3.23
C LYS A 104 17.06 14.79 -2.81
N VAL A 105 16.14 14.42 -3.71
CA VAL A 105 15.07 13.46 -3.42
C VAL A 105 15.65 12.08 -3.18
N GLU A 106 16.66 11.65 -3.96
CA GLU A 106 17.36 10.37 -3.78
C GLU A 106 18.02 10.31 -2.39
N ILE A 107 18.76 11.35 -1.98
CA ILE A 107 19.38 11.46 -0.64
C ILE A 107 18.32 11.47 0.48
N LEU A 108 17.21 12.21 0.30
CA LEU A 108 16.12 12.24 1.28
C LEU A 108 15.45 10.87 1.41
N TYR A 109 15.25 10.20 0.27
CA TYR A 109 14.62 8.90 0.23
C TYR A 109 15.52 7.80 0.79
N ASP A 110 16.83 7.90 0.59
CA ASP A 110 17.80 7.00 1.22
C ASP A 110 17.77 7.10 2.74
N LYS A 111 17.58 8.30 3.28
CA LYS A 111 17.49 8.55 4.73
C LYS A 111 16.11 8.22 5.33
N TRP A 112 15.04 8.55 4.66
CA TRP A 112 13.66 8.48 5.18
C TRP A 112 12.74 7.52 4.44
N GLY A 113 13.22 6.90 3.36
CA GLY A 113 12.42 6.04 2.49
C GLY A 113 11.82 4.84 3.22
N ALA A 114 12.56 4.25 4.18
CA ALA A 114 12.03 3.15 4.99
C ALA A 114 10.78 3.56 5.79
N TRP A 115 10.79 4.77 6.37
CA TRP A 115 9.62 5.33 7.04
C TRP A 115 8.48 5.63 6.06
N ALA A 116 8.80 6.17 4.88
CA ALA A 116 7.80 6.44 3.86
C ALA A 116 7.13 5.15 3.36
N VAL A 117 7.92 4.09 3.13
CA VAL A 117 7.42 2.75 2.77
C VAL A 117 6.59 2.16 3.91
N PHE A 118 7.06 2.20 5.16
CA PHE A 118 6.34 1.72 6.33
C PHE A 118 4.96 2.40 6.46
N PHE A 119 4.93 3.73 6.46
CA PHE A 119 3.67 4.47 6.59
C PHE A 119 2.73 4.24 5.41
N SER A 120 3.23 4.14 4.19
CA SER A 120 2.38 3.83 3.02
C SER A 120 1.85 2.40 3.06
N ALA A 121 2.63 1.45 3.58
CA ALA A 121 2.22 0.06 3.75
C ALA A 121 1.14 -0.12 4.84
N PHE A 122 1.22 0.68 5.90
CA PHE A 122 0.28 0.65 7.04
C PHE A 122 -1.01 1.42 6.75
N THR A 123 -0.92 2.57 6.08
CA THR A 123 -2.07 3.46 5.81
C THR A 123 -2.75 3.11 4.47
N PRO A 124 -3.97 3.63 4.20
CA PRO A 124 -4.67 3.43 2.92
C PRO A 124 -4.07 4.26 1.76
N ILE A 125 -2.83 4.72 1.90
CA ILE A 125 -2.10 5.41 0.82
C ILE A 125 -1.72 4.38 -0.26
N PRO A 126 -1.73 4.74 -1.55
CA PRO A 126 -1.39 3.80 -2.62
C PRO A 126 0.04 3.25 -2.49
N TYR A 127 0.19 2.13 -1.81
CA TYR A 127 1.47 1.48 -1.51
C TYR A 127 2.31 1.16 -2.76
N LYS A 128 1.64 0.76 -3.85
CA LYS A 128 2.27 0.46 -5.15
C LYS A 128 3.13 1.61 -5.70
N VAL A 129 2.76 2.87 -5.44
CA VAL A 129 3.57 4.02 -5.85
C VAL A 129 4.90 4.02 -5.11
N PHE A 130 4.88 3.69 -3.81
CA PHE A 130 6.09 3.65 -2.98
C PHE A 130 6.97 2.45 -3.31
N THR A 131 6.41 1.30 -3.69
CA THR A 131 7.20 0.13 -4.10
C THR A 131 8.00 0.42 -5.36
N ILE A 132 7.35 0.99 -6.39
CA ILE A 132 8.00 1.36 -7.64
C ILE A 132 8.98 2.52 -7.44
N ALA A 133 8.59 3.56 -6.68
CA ALA A 133 9.47 4.70 -6.37
C ALA A 133 10.73 4.27 -5.63
N SER A 134 10.64 3.32 -4.69
CA SER A 134 11.80 2.76 -3.98
C SER A 134 12.78 2.08 -4.94
N GLY A 135 12.28 1.42 -5.99
CA GLY A 135 13.10 0.85 -7.04
C GLY A 135 13.77 1.90 -7.92
N ILE A 136 13.02 2.93 -8.35
CA ILE A 136 13.54 4.05 -9.16
C ILE A 136 14.68 4.77 -8.42
N LEU A 137 14.48 5.05 -7.14
CA LEU A 137 15.41 5.77 -6.28
C LEU A 137 16.51 4.86 -5.69
N LYS A 138 16.58 3.58 -6.07
CA LYS A 138 17.57 2.60 -5.59
C LYS A 138 17.72 2.55 -4.06
N MET A 139 16.60 2.66 -3.35
CA MET A 139 16.60 2.54 -1.91
C MET A 139 17.25 1.23 -1.46
N ASN A 140 17.88 1.21 -0.29
CA ASN A 140 18.44 -0.03 0.29
C ASN A 140 17.38 -1.14 0.32
N PHE A 141 17.64 -2.25 -0.38
CA PHE A 141 16.70 -3.35 -0.57
C PHE A 141 16.25 -3.98 0.75
N LEU A 142 17.18 -4.19 1.68
CA LEU A 142 16.86 -4.79 2.98
C LEU A 142 15.95 -3.86 3.81
N GLY A 143 16.26 -2.56 3.83
CA GLY A 143 15.43 -1.55 4.48
C GLY A 143 14.02 -1.48 3.88
N PHE A 144 13.91 -1.59 2.55
CA PHE A 144 12.63 -1.66 1.84
C PHE A 144 11.82 -2.89 2.24
N VAL A 145 12.43 -4.09 2.22
CA VAL A 145 11.74 -5.35 2.56
C VAL A 145 11.29 -5.35 4.02
N LEU A 146 12.15 -4.93 4.95
CA LEU A 146 11.80 -4.86 6.38
C LEU A 146 10.68 -3.85 6.64
N ALA A 147 10.75 -2.66 6.07
CA ALA A 147 9.70 -1.65 6.21
C ALA A 147 8.36 -2.13 5.64
N SER A 148 8.39 -2.80 4.49
CA SER A 148 7.23 -3.40 3.85
C SER A 148 6.62 -4.52 4.70
N PHE A 149 7.46 -5.42 5.22
CA PHE A 149 7.03 -6.54 6.05
C PHE A 149 6.38 -6.07 7.35
N ILE A 150 7.03 -5.12 8.04
CA ILE A 150 6.51 -4.58 9.31
C ILE A 150 5.22 -3.78 9.05
N GLY A 151 5.19 -2.92 8.02
CA GLY A 151 4.03 -2.08 7.72
C GLY A 151 2.81 -2.88 7.27
N ARG A 152 2.97 -3.80 6.31
CA ARG A 152 1.89 -4.69 5.85
C ARG A 152 1.48 -5.67 6.93
N GLY A 153 2.45 -6.26 7.63
CA GLY A 153 2.19 -7.15 8.76
C GLY A 153 1.36 -6.45 9.83
N ALA A 154 1.81 -5.31 10.33
CA ALA A 154 1.08 -4.54 11.33
C ALA A 154 -0.36 -4.26 10.90
N ARG A 155 -0.60 -3.88 9.63
CA ARG A 155 -1.95 -3.65 9.11
C ARG A 155 -2.80 -4.91 9.08
N PHE A 156 -2.34 -6.00 8.46
CA PHE A 156 -3.12 -7.22 8.32
C PHE A 156 -3.36 -7.90 9.65
N PHE A 157 -2.34 -8.01 10.51
CA PHE A 157 -2.49 -8.57 11.85
C PHE A 157 -3.44 -7.73 12.72
N LEU A 158 -3.39 -6.39 12.63
CA LEU A 158 -4.29 -5.52 13.36
C LEU A 158 -5.75 -5.77 12.94
N ILE A 159 -6.03 -5.86 11.64
CA ILE A 159 -7.36 -6.16 11.11
C ILE A 159 -7.82 -7.53 11.63
N SER A 160 -7.01 -8.57 11.46
CA SER A 160 -7.36 -9.94 11.85
C SER A 160 -7.55 -10.10 13.35
N ILE A 161 -6.72 -9.45 14.19
CA ILE A 161 -6.88 -9.48 15.65
C ILE A 161 -8.19 -8.78 16.06
N ILE A 162 -8.51 -7.63 15.48
CA ILE A 162 -9.78 -6.94 15.76
C ILE A 162 -10.97 -7.84 15.38
N LEU A 163 -10.92 -8.49 14.21
CA LEU A 163 -11.99 -9.36 13.76
C LEU A 163 -12.08 -10.65 14.59
N MET A 164 -10.97 -11.20 15.04
CA MET A 164 -10.95 -12.37 15.92
C MET A 164 -11.59 -12.07 17.28
N LEU A 165 -11.34 -10.86 17.84
CA LEU A 165 -11.85 -10.48 19.17
C LEU A 165 -13.29 -9.94 19.11
N PHE A 166 -13.66 -9.23 18.05
CA PHE A 166 -14.91 -8.49 17.96
C PHE A 166 -15.77 -8.89 16.75
N GLY A 167 -15.40 -9.91 15.99
CA GLY A 167 -16.03 -10.26 14.71
C GLY A 167 -17.53 -10.51 14.80
N GLU A 168 -18.02 -11.19 15.83
CA GLU A 168 -19.45 -11.39 16.04
C GLU A 168 -20.21 -10.09 16.30
N LYS A 169 -19.63 -9.18 17.10
CA LYS A 169 -20.22 -7.86 17.35
C LYS A 169 -20.19 -6.97 16.11
N ILE A 170 -19.12 -7.07 15.32
CA ILE A 170 -18.95 -6.34 14.07
C ILE A 170 -19.96 -6.84 13.02
N LYS A 171 -20.16 -8.14 12.92
CA LYS A 171 -21.11 -8.76 11.99
C LYS A 171 -22.55 -8.30 12.24
N ASN A 172 -22.89 -8.09 13.50
CA ASN A 172 -24.22 -7.62 13.89
C ASN A 172 -24.41 -6.09 13.73
N ASN A 173 -23.30 -5.33 13.66
CA ASN A 173 -23.32 -3.85 13.59
C ASN A 173 -22.40 -3.34 12.46
N ILE A 174 -22.39 -4.01 11.31
CA ILE A 174 -21.48 -3.72 10.20
C ILE A 174 -21.63 -2.26 9.70
N GLU A 175 -22.84 -1.73 9.71
CA GLU A 175 -23.12 -0.34 9.32
C GLU A 175 -22.40 0.65 10.23
N LEU A 176 -22.45 0.40 11.56
CA LEU A 176 -21.80 1.25 12.55
C LEU A 176 -20.27 1.23 12.42
N VAL A 177 -19.70 0.08 12.08
CA VAL A 177 -18.25 -0.08 11.84
C VAL A 177 -17.83 0.68 10.58
N ILE A 178 -18.60 0.61 9.49
CA ILE A 178 -18.32 1.35 8.26
C ILE A 178 -18.37 2.86 8.53
N VAL A 179 -19.40 3.34 9.25
CA VAL A 179 -19.53 4.74 9.63
C VAL A 179 -18.35 5.18 10.51
N LEU A 180 -17.93 4.37 11.48
CA LEU A 180 -16.80 4.69 12.35
C LEU A 180 -15.48 4.77 11.58
N CYS A 181 -15.22 3.83 10.69
CA CYS A 181 -14.02 3.82 9.84
C CYS A 181 -14.00 5.03 8.90
N THR A 182 -15.13 5.39 8.28
CA THR A 182 -15.22 6.57 7.42
C THR A 182 -15.03 7.87 8.22
N LEU A 183 -15.61 7.98 9.42
CA LEU A 183 -15.39 9.11 10.31
C LEU A 183 -13.93 9.26 10.73
N LEU A 184 -13.26 8.16 11.12
CA LEU A 184 -11.84 8.16 11.47
C LEU A 184 -10.96 8.58 10.28
N MET A 185 -11.29 8.12 9.07
CA MET A 185 -10.56 8.49 7.85
C MET A 185 -10.74 10.00 7.56
N VAL A 186 -11.96 10.52 7.66
CA VAL A 186 -12.26 11.95 7.49
C VAL A 186 -11.53 12.78 8.54
N LEU A 187 -11.57 12.35 9.81
CA LEU A 187 -10.88 13.05 10.90
C LEU A 187 -9.36 13.07 10.69
N PHE A 188 -8.78 11.97 10.23
CA PHE A 188 -7.37 11.89 9.87
C PHE A 188 -6.99 12.89 8.76
N PHE A 189 -7.81 12.97 7.69
CA PHE A 189 -7.61 13.95 6.63
C PHE A 189 -7.75 15.40 7.12
N ILE A 190 -8.72 15.68 8.00
CA ILE A 190 -8.90 17.01 8.61
C ILE A 190 -7.67 17.40 9.44
N VAL A 191 -7.16 16.48 10.26
CA VAL A 191 -5.95 16.70 11.09
C VAL A 191 -4.74 16.97 10.22
N LEU A 192 -4.53 16.19 9.17
CA LEU A 192 -3.44 16.41 8.20
C LEU A 192 -3.57 17.77 7.50
N TYR A 193 -4.77 18.14 7.06
CA TYR A 193 -5.05 19.41 6.42
C TYR A 193 -4.78 20.59 7.36
N LYS A 194 -5.24 20.49 8.61
CA LYS A 194 -5.03 21.54 9.63
C LYS A 194 -3.55 21.70 9.98
N LYS A 195 -2.82 20.59 10.10
CA LYS A 195 -1.35 20.59 10.35
C LYS A 195 -0.59 21.22 9.17
N ARG A 196 -0.97 20.90 7.93
CA ARG A 196 -0.38 21.51 6.73
C ARG A 196 -0.61 23.02 6.68
N ARG A 197 -1.81 23.49 7.04
CA ARG A 197 -2.16 24.93 7.07
C ARG A 197 -1.42 25.69 8.18
N SER A 198 -1.14 25.03 9.31
CA SER A 198 -0.32 25.59 10.39
C SER A 198 1.14 25.79 9.97
N LEU A 199 1.72 24.83 9.23
CA LEU A 199 3.09 24.92 8.74
C LEU A 199 3.28 26.00 7.64
N MET A 200 2.24 26.30 6.86
CA MET A 200 2.28 27.36 5.84
C MET A 200 2.10 28.79 6.41
N LYS A 201 1.66 28.93 7.67
CA LYS A 201 1.52 30.23 8.33
C LYS A 201 2.80 30.71 9.06
N ILE A 202 3.85 29.85 9.10
CA ILE A 202 5.12 30.14 9.79
C ILE A 202 6.23 30.54 8.77
N LYS A 203 5.83 30.80 7.52
CA LYS A 203 6.76 31.29 6.48
C LYS A 203 6.46 32.74 6.10
#